data_1b32797375cebbae53c2ae0313b263a1
#
_entry.id   1b32797375cebbae53c2ae0313b263a1
#
_cell.length_a   1.000
_cell.length_b   1.000
_cell.length_c   1.000
_cell.angle_alpha   90.00
_cell.angle_beta   90.00
_cell.angle_gamma   90.00
#
_symmetry.space_group_name_H-M   'P 1'
#
loop_
_entity.id
_entity.type
_entity.pdbx_description
1 polymer ?
#
loop_
_entity_poly.entity_id
_entity_poly.type
_entity_poly.pdbx_seq_one_letter_code
_entity_poly.pdbx_strand_id
1 'polypeptide(L)' 'MQLNLPPFDVRMGGTPTQPTIFDILRRKYVALTPEEWVRQHFIHYLIESKGYPASLLANEVKLK' A
#
# COMPACT_ATOMS: atom_id res chain seq x y z
N MET A 1 13.82 1.13 -4.91
CA MET A 1 13.91 0.37 -3.64
C MET A 1 13.52 -1.08 -3.89
N GLN A 2 14.36 -1.99 -3.48
CA GLN A 2 14.06 -3.42 -3.58
C GLN A 2 13.54 -3.94 -2.25
N LEU A 3 12.48 -4.73 -2.32
CA LEU A 3 11.88 -5.34 -1.15
C LEU A 3 11.85 -6.85 -1.34
N ASN A 4 11.98 -7.59 -0.24
CA ASN A 4 11.85 -9.06 -0.25
C ASN A 4 10.39 -9.48 -0.14
N LEU A 5 9.50 -8.69 -0.72
CA LEU A 5 8.07 -8.98 -0.75
C LEU A 5 7.64 -9.21 -2.19
N PRO A 6 6.59 -10.03 -2.41
CA PRO A 6 6.10 -10.28 -3.76
C PRO A 6 5.67 -8.99 -4.44
N PRO A 7 5.85 -8.87 -5.74
CA PRO A 7 5.33 -7.72 -6.47
C PRO A 7 3.81 -7.72 -6.51
N PHE A 8 3.22 -6.55 -6.67
CA PHE A 8 1.79 -6.42 -6.87
C PHE A 8 1.53 -5.37 -7.94
N ASP A 9 0.28 -5.27 -8.37
CA ASP A 9 -0.12 -4.32 -9.41
C ASP A 9 -0.21 -2.93 -8.81
N VAL A 10 0.88 -2.17 -8.90
CA VAL A 10 0.98 -0.84 -8.29
C VAL A 10 0.19 0.17 -9.10
N ARG A 11 -0.71 0.89 -8.43
CA ARG A 11 -1.44 2.00 -9.06
C ARG A 11 -0.80 3.31 -8.67
N MET A 12 -0.28 4.02 -9.65
CA MET A 12 0.42 5.27 -9.45
C MET A 12 -0.35 6.40 -10.11
N GLY A 13 -0.26 7.58 -9.52
CA GLY A 13 -0.89 8.78 -10.08
C GLY A 13 -0.07 10.01 -9.76
N GLY A 14 -0.73 11.19 -9.85
CA GLY A 14 -0.07 12.44 -9.56
C GLY A 14 0.79 12.93 -10.73
N THR A 15 1.78 13.74 -10.40
CA THR A 15 2.70 14.32 -11.38
C THR A 15 4.11 13.82 -11.09
N PRO A 16 5.08 14.02 -12.03
CA PRO A 16 6.46 13.61 -11.76
C PRO A 16 7.07 14.26 -10.53
N THR A 17 6.64 15.48 -10.19
CA THR A 17 7.15 16.17 -9.00
C THR A 17 6.35 15.87 -7.74
N GLN A 18 5.11 15.39 -7.88
CA GLN A 18 4.26 15.03 -6.75
C GLN A 18 3.59 13.69 -7.05
N PRO A 19 4.35 12.61 -7.09
CA PRO A 19 3.79 11.29 -7.39
C PRO A 19 2.92 10.80 -6.24
N THR A 20 1.91 9.99 -6.59
CA THR A 20 1.03 9.37 -5.60
C THR A 20 0.95 7.87 -5.85
N ILE A 21 0.52 7.14 -4.83
CA ILE A 21 0.28 5.70 -4.92
C ILE A 21 -1.10 5.42 -4.34
N PHE A 22 -1.80 4.46 -4.93
CA PHE A 22 -3.14 4.10 -4.45
C PHE A 22 -3.04 3.29 -3.16
N ASP A 23 -3.70 3.79 -2.11
CA ASP A 23 -3.79 3.10 -0.83
C ASP A 23 -5.01 2.19 -0.85
N ILE A 24 -4.79 0.89 -0.89
CA ILE A 24 -5.86 -0.10 -1.01
C ILE A 24 -6.79 -0.11 0.20
N LEU A 25 -6.29 0.28 1.37
CA LEU A 25 -7.10 0.29 2.59
C LEU A 25 -7.97 1.53 2.68
N ARG A 26 -7.43 2.68 2.32
CA ARG A 26 -8.16 3.96 2.34
C ARG A 26 -8.93 4.22 1.06
N ARG A 27 -8.63 3.45 0.02
CA ARG A 27 -9.25 3.57 -1.31
C ARG A 27 -9.10 4.97 -1.89
N LYS A 28 -7.90 5.52 -1.76
CA LYS A 28 -7.57 6.82 -2.31
C LYS A 28 -6.09 6.89 -2.61
N TYR A 29 -5.71 7.85 -3.44
CA TYR A 29 -4.31 8.09 -3.73
C TYR A 29 -3.70 8.93 -2.61
N VAL A 30 -2.51 8.55 -2.18
CA VAL A 30 -1.75 9.26 -1.14
C VAL A 30 -0.36 9.57 -1.69
N ALA A 31 0.33 10.50 -1.04
CA ALA A 31 1.68 10.86 -1.46
C ALA A 31 2.59 9.64 -1.46
N LEU A 32 3.36 9.48 -2.53
CA LEU A 32 4.32 8.38 -2.64
C LEU A 32 5.58 8.75 -1.87
N THR A 33 5.74 8.15 -0.70
CA THR A 33 6.93 8.28 0.13
C THR A 33 7.58 6.91 0.24
N PRO A 34 8.87 6.83 0.66
CA PRO A 34 9.48 5.52 0.90
C PRO A 34 8.70 4.68 1.90
N GLU A 35 8.16 5.30 2.94
CA GLU A 35 7.35 4.60 3.94
C GLU A 35 6.07 4.05 3.33
N GLU A 36 5.40 4.85 2.50
CA GLU A 36 4.16 4.41 1.88
C GLU A 36 4.40 3.31 0.86
N TRP A 37 5.51 3.36 0.14
CA TRP A 37 5.92 2.31 -0.79
C TRP A 37 6.04 0.96 -0.07
N VAL A 38 6.78 0.95 1.05
CA VAL A 38 6.96 -0.26 1.86
C VAL A 38 5.64 -0.72 2.44
N ARG A 39 4.85 0.22 2.97
CA ARG A 39 3.56 -0.09 3.58
C ARG A 39 2.61 -0.76 2.60
N GLN A 40 2.50 -0.24 1.37
CA GLN A 40 1.61 -0.84 0.38
C GLN A 40 2.07 -2.24 -0.02
N HIS A 41 3.36 -2.45 -0.17
CA HIS A 41 3.88 -3.79 -0.47
C HIS A 41 3.55 -4.78 0.64
N PHE A 42 3.69 -4.36 1.89
CA PHE A 42 3.41 -5.22 3.03
C PHE A 42 1.92 -5.53 3.12
N ILE A 43 1.07 -4.54 2.92
CA ILE A 43 -0.39 -4.73 2.93
C ILE A 43 -0.81 -5.73 1.85
N HIS A 44 -0.31 -5.56 0.64
CA HIS A 44 -0.64 -6.48 -0.45
C HIS A 44 -0.14 -7.89 -0.17
N TYR A 45 1.04 -8.01 0.44
CA TYR A 45 1.57 -9.30 0.84
C TYR A 45 0.62 -10.00 1.82
N LEU A 46 0.16 -9.27 2.83
CA LEU A 46 -0.76 -9.85 3.82
C LEU A 46 -2.07 -10.29 3.19
N ILE A 47 -2.62 -9.48 2.29
CA ILE A 47 -3.89 -9.81 1.66
C ILE A 47 -3.73 -10.97 0.66
N GLU A 48 -2.75 -10.87 -0.23
CA GLU A 48 -2.65 -11.79 -1.38
C GLU A 48 -1.93 -13.08 -1.04
N SER A 49 -0.93 -13.02 -0.17
CA SER A 49 -0.13 -14.21 0.16
C SER A 49 -0.55 -14.87 1.45
N LYS A 50 -1.03 -14.09 2.42
CA LYS A 50 -1.43 -14.61 3.74
C LYS A 50 -2.93 -14.69 3.93
N GLY A 51 -3.72 -14.11 3.03
CA GLY A 51 -5.17 -14.23 3.07
C GLY A 51 -5.87 -13.39 4.12
N TYR A 52 -5.21 -12.36 4.65
CA TYR A 52 -5.86 -11.47 5.61
C TYR A 52 -6.92 -10.62 4.92
N PRO A 53 -8.11 -10.47 5.53
CA PRO A 53 -9.12 -9.57 4.95
C PRO A 53 -8.67 -8.11 5.03
N ALA A 54 -8.93 -7.36 3.98
CA ALA A 54 -8.58 -5.93 3.95
C ALA A 54 -9.25 -5.15 5.08
N SER A 55 -10.49 -5.53 5.43
CA SER A 55 -11.22 -4.85 6.52
C SER A 55 -10.51 -4.96 7.85
N LEU A 56 -9.88 -6.10 8.12
CA LEU A 56 -9.13 -6.30 9.35
C LEU A 56 -7.90 -5.39 9.40
N LEU A 57 -7.20 -5.29 8.28
CA LEU A 57 -6.02 -4.44 8.19
C LEU A 57 -6.39 -2.96 8.29
N ALA A 58 -7.53 -2.57 7.74
CA ALA A 58 -8.00 -1.19 7.84
C ALA A 58 -8.26 -0.80 9.29
N ASN A 59 -8.82 -1.71 10.09
CA ASN A 59 -9.03 -1.45 11.51
C ASN A 59 -7.72 -1.27 12.26
N GLU A 60 -6.72 -2.09 11.95
CA GLU A 60 -5.39 -1.94 12.55
C GLU A 60 -4.79 -0.57 12.25
N VAL A 61 -4.93 -0.11 11.02
CA VAL A 61 -4.41 1.20 10.62
C VAL A 61 -5.10 2.32 11.38
N LYS A 62 -6.40 2.19 11.63
CA LYS A 62 -7.16 3.22 12.35
C LYS A 62 -6.73 3.36 13.81
N LEU A 63 -6.26 2.30 14.41
CA LEU A 63 -5.85 2.31 15.81
C LEU A 63 -4.53 3.03 16.03
N LYS A 64 -3.86 3.41 14.97
CA LYS A 64 -2.64 4.18 15.03
C LYS A 64 -2.93 5.64 14.75
#